data_1b94b414d57121b803189aaed1a3b5d5
#
_entry.id   1b94b414d57121b803189aaed1a3b5d5
#
_cell.length_a   1.000
_cell.length_b   1.000
_cell.length_c   1.000
_cell.angle_alpha   90.00
_cell.angle_beta   90.00
_cell.angle_gamma   90.00
#
_symmetry.space_group_name_H-M   'P 1'
#
loop_
_entity.id
_entity.type
_entity.pdbx_description
1 polymer ?
#
loop_
_entity_poly.entity_id
_entity_poly.type
_entity_poly.pdbx_seq_one_letter_code
_entity_poly.pdbx_strand_id
1 'polypeptide(L)'
;METILLVEDSKFLRAATERILTKAGYQVICAGDGDDALELAWSSLPHLIVLDMMLPKLSGPEVLRSLKKNELTAHIPVVVLSSLSQNNGPKLVQEGADAFIEKGSLLANPGRLLEAVMAALHRIAVPHSPILS
;
A
#
# COMPACT_ATOMS: atom_id res chain seq x y z
N MET A 1 -12.14 6.58 -11.12
CA MET A 1 -11.70 6.67 -9.71
C MET A 1 -10.86 5.47 -9.35
N GLU A 2 -9.65 5.71 -8.89
CA GLU A 2 -8.78 4.60 -8.52
C GLU A 2 -9.23 3.98 -7.21
N THR A 3 -9.07 2.67 -7.12
CA THR A 3 -9.40 1.91 -5.93
C THR A 3 -8.13 1.52 -5.19
N ILE A 4 -8.11 1.80 -3.89
CA ILE A 4 -6.99 1.47 -3.03
C ILE A 4 -7.43 0.42 -2.04
N LEU A 5 -6.64 -0.66 -1.92
CA LEU A 5 -6.83 -1.64 -0.87
C LEU A 5 -5.98 -1.22 0.32
N LEU A 6 -6.63 -0.95 1.44
CA LEU A 6 -5.95 -0.55 2.67
C LEU A 6 -5.92 -1.73 3.62
N VAL A 7 -4.73 -2.16 3.97
CA VAL A 7 -4.52 -3.30 4.85
C VAL A 7 -3.95 -2.82 6.18
N GLU A 8 -4.78 -2.81 7.21
CA GLU A 8 -4.44 -2.28 8.52
C GLU A 8 -5.33 -2.96 9.57
N ASP A 9 -4.73 -3.56 10.59
CA ASP A 9 -5.50 -4.26 11.62
C ASP A 9 -6.04 -3.35 12.72
N SER A 10 -5.42 -2.21 12.97
CA SER A 10 -5.91 -1.24 13.95
C SER A 10 -7.15 -0.54 13.40
N LYS A 11 -8.28 -0.71 14.07
CA LYS A 11 -9.53 -0.08 13.63
C LYS A 11 -9.42 1.44 13.60
N PHE A 12 -8.75 2.01 14.60
CA PHE A 12 -8.59 3.46 14.67
C PHE A 12 -7.74 3.97 13.51
N LEU A 13 -6.59 3.37 13.29
CA LEU A 13 -5.67 3.83 12.25
C LEU A 13 -6.25 3.54 10.86
N ARG A 14 -6.95 2.42 10.71
CA ARG A 14 -7.61 2.08 9.45
C ARG A 14 -8.66 3.12 9.09
N ALA A 15 -9.51 3.51 10.05
CA ALA A 15 -10.54 4.51 9.79
C ALA A 15 -9.94 5.87 9.47
N ALA A 16 -8.88 6.26 10.17
CA ALA A 16 -8.23 7.53 9.93
C ALA A 16 -7.55 7.56 8.55
N THR A 17 -6.88 6.48 8.19
CA THR A 17 -6.21 6.39 6.90
C THR A 17 -7.22 6.33 5.76
N GLU A 18 -8.29 5.58 5.95
CA GLU A 18 -9.37 5.51 4.96
C GLU A 18 -9.94 6.90 4.68
N ARG A 19 -10.13 7.70 5.74
CA ARG A 19 -10.65 9.05 5.60
C ARG A 19 -9.71 9.94 4.79
N ILE A 20 -8.42 9.84 5.06
CA ILE A 20 -7.40 10.60 4.32
C ILE A 20 -7.49 10.28 2.83
N LEU A 21 -7.54 9.01 2.49
CA LEU A 21 -7.57 8.57 1.09
C LEU A 21 -8.90 8.91 0.42
N THR A 22 -10.01 8.72 1.12
CA THR A 22 -11.34 9.02 0.58
C THR A 22 -11.48 10.50 0.28
N LYS A 23 -10.99 11.36 1.16
CA LYS A 23 -11.05 12.80 0.93
C LYS A 23 -10.22 13.23 -0.28
N ALA A 24 -9.20 12.46 -0.61
CA ALA A 24 -8.36 12.76 -1.76
C ALA A 24 -8.98 12.26 -3.08
N GLY A 25 -10.15 11.60 -3.01
CA GLY A 25 -10.87 11.18 -4.20
C GLY A 25 -10.72 9.70 -4.55
N TYR A 26 -10.09 8.90 -3.69
CA TYR A 26 -9.92 7.49 -3.95
C TYR A 26 -11.06 6.67 -3.37
N GLN A 27 -11.36 5.55 -4.00
CA GLN A 27 -12.26 4.56 -3.46
C GLN A 27 -11.42 3.59 -2.63
N VAL A 28 -11.85 3.29 -1.40
CA VAL A 28 -11.04 2.49 -0.48
C VAL A 28 -11.77 1.21 -0.10
N ILE A 29 -11.05 0.09 -0.19
CA ILE A 29 -11.49 -1.20 0.31
C ILE A 29 -10.55 -1.55 1.45
N CYS A 30 -11.08 -2.07 2.55
CA CYS A 30 -10.27 -2.33 3.74
C CYS A 30 -10.14 -3.82 4.04
N ALA A 31 -8.96 -4.21 4.51
CA ALA A 31 -8.70 -5.54 5.04
C ALA A 31 -8.04 -5.41 6.41
N GLY A 32 -8.37 -6.28 7.33
CA GLY A 32 -7.86 -6.24 8.69
C GLY A 32 -6.75 -7.23 8.99
N ASP A 33 -6.44 -8.13 8.06
CA ASP A 33 -5.36 -9.10 8.23
C ASP A 33 -4.81 -9.53 6.87
N GLY A 34 -3.73 -10.32 6.92
CA GLY A 34 -3.02 -10.71 5.70
C GLY A 34 -3.82 -11.63 4.79
N ASP A 35 -4.61 -12.52 5.36
CA ASP A 35 -5.41 -13.45 4.56
C ASP A 35 -6.49 -12.70 3.78
N ASP A 36 -7.21 -11.81 4.45
CA ASP A 36 -8.22 -10.98 3.81
C ASP A 36 -7.59 -10.08 2.76
N ALA A 37 -6.40 -9.58 3.03
CA ALA A 37 -5.69 -8.71 2.10
C ALA A 37 -5.42 -9.42 0.78
N LEU A 38 -4.90 -10.64 0.83
CA LEU A 38 -4.61 -11.40 -0.38
C LEU A 38 -5.88 -11.74 -1.14
N GLU A 39 -6.92 -12.16 -0.43
CA GLU A 39 -8.18 -12.51 -1.06
C GLU A 39 -8.80 -11.32 -1.77
N LEU A 40 -8.82 -10.15 -1.10
CA LEU A 40 -9.36 -8.94 -1.69
C LEU A 40 -8.49 -8.42 -2.84
N ALA A 41 -7.19 -8.55 -2.74
CA ALA A 41 -6.30 -8.14 -3.82
C ALA A 41 -6.57 -8.95 -5.09
N TRP A 42 -6.76 -10.26 -4.93
CA TRP A 42 -7.01 -11.14 -6.08
C TRP A 42 -8.41 -10.95 -6.66
N SER A 43 -9.40 -10.69 -5.83
CA SER A 43 -10.79 -10.55 -6.29
C SER A 43 -11.11 -9.16 -6.81
N SER A 44 -10.53 -8.13 -6.23
CA SER A 44 -10.83 -6.72 -6.57
C SER A 44 -9.85 -6.12 -7.57
N LEU A 45 -8.62 -6.62 -7.61
CA LEU A 45 -7.54 -6.09 -8.43
C LEU A 45 -7.44 -4.56 -8.28
N PRO A 46 -7.13 -4.06 -7.08
CA PRO A 46 -7.08 -2.62 -6.85
C PRO A 46 -5.97 -1.97 -7.65
N HIS A 47 -6.03 -0.66 -7.78
CA HIS A 47 -5.01 0.10 -8.49
C HIS A 47 -3.75 0.28 -7.65
N LEU A 48 -3.89 0.21 -6.33
CA LEU A 48 -2.78 0.40 -5.41
C LEU A 48 -3.12 -0.26 -4.07
N ILE A 49 -2.11 -0.71 -3.35
CA ILE A 49 -2.29 -1.31 -2.03
C ILE A 49 -1.47 -0.52 -1.02
N VAL A 50 -2.10 -0.11 0.09
CA VAL A 50 -1.42 0.45 1.26
C VAL A 50 -1.36 -0.67 2.28
N LEU A 51 -0.17 -1.09 2.65
CA LEU A 51 0.04 -2.32 3.40
C LEU A 51 0.82 -2.08 4.69
N ASP A 52 0.20 -2.37 5.82
CA ASP A 52 0.86 -2.35 7.12
C ASP A 52 1.79 -3.57 7.23
N MET A 53 2.99 -3.35 7.74
CA MET A 53 3.95 -4.44 7.93
C MET A 53 3.64 -5.30 9.15
N MET A 54 2.89 -4.79 10.12
CA MET A 54 2.55 -5.50 11.34
C MET A 54 1.10 -5.97 11.28
N LEU A 55 0.90 -7.18 10.79
CA LEU A 55 -0.43 -7.74 10.62
C LEU A 55 -0.55 -9.08 11.36
N PRO A 56 -1.77 -9.43 11.84
CA PRO A 56 -2.01 -10.77 12.36
C PRO A 56 -2.11 -11.77 11.20
N LYS A 57 -1.96 -13.04 11.50
CA LYS A 57 -2.02 -14.18 10.59
C LYS A 57 -0.84 -14.21 9.64
N LEU A 58 -0.88 -13.41 8.57
CA LEU A 58 0.25 -13.25 7.66
C LEU A 58 0.87 -11.88 7.87
N SER A 59 2.19 -11.83 8.02
CA SER A 59 2.90 -10.57 8.20
C SER A 59 2.86 -9.74 6.91
N GLY A 60 3.09 -8.43 7.05
CA GLY A 60 3.18 -7.56 5.88
C GLY A 60 4.18 -8.04 4.85
N PRO A 61 5.42 -8.39 5.23
CA PRO A 61 6.38 -8.90 4.26
C PRO A 61 5.91 -10.15 3.52
N GLU A 62 5.21 -11.05 4.22
CA GLU A 62 4.66 -12.25 3.57
C GLU A 62 3.59 -11.90 2.56
N VAL A 63 2.71 -10.94 2.92
CA VAL A 63 1.68 -10.46 2.00
C VAL A 63 2.34 -9.84 0.77
N LEU A 64 3.34 -9.00 0.98
CA LEU A 64 4.05 -8.34 -0.12
C LEU A 64 4.66 -9.36 -1.08
N ARG A 65 5.33 -10.38 -0.53
CA ARG A 65 5.92 -11.42 -1.37
C ARG A 65 4.86 -12.19 -2.15
N SER A 66 3.75 -12.52 -1.51
CA SER A 66 2.66 -13.24 -2.18
C SER A 66 2.06 -12.42 -3.32
N LEU A 67 1.88 -11.12 -3.09
CA LEU A 67 1.36 -10.23 -4.13
C LEU A 67 2.30 -10.17 -5.33
N LYS A 68 3.61 -10.10 -5.08
CA LYS A 68 4.58 -9.95 -6.16
C LYS A 68 4.85 -11.25 -6.91
N LYS A 69 4.51 -12.40 -6.31
CA LYS A 69 4.64 -13.69 -6.98
C LYS A 69 3.44 -14.03 -7.86
N ASN A 70 2.30 -13.41 -7.63
CA ASN A 70 1.09 -13.71 -8.40
C ASN A 70 1.00 -12.76 -9.59
N GLU A 71 0.86 -13.33 -10.78
CA GLU A 71 0.80 -12.53 -12.02
C GLU A 71 -0.31 -11.50 -12.02
N LEU A 72 -1.43 -11.80 -11.35
CA LEU A 72 -2.57 -10.89 -11.33
C LEU A 72 -2.29 -9.64 -10.50
N THR A 73 -1.42 -9.73 -9.51
CA THR A 73 -1.18 -8.64 -8.56
C THR A 73 0.25 -8.12 -8.58
N ALA A 74 1.14 -8.77 -9.30
CA ALA A 74 2.57 -8.41 -9.28
C ALA A 74 2.82 -6.96 -9.72
N HIS A 75 2.01 -6.44 -10.61
CA HIS A 75 2.17 -5.09 -11.14
C HIS A 75 1.50 -4.01 -10.29
N ILE A 76 0.70 -4.40 -9.30
CA ILE A 76 0.00 -3.43 -8.46
C ILE A 76 1.01 -2.76 -7.53
N PRO A 77 1.11 -1.42 -7.52
CA PRO A 77 2.04 -0.74 -6.65
C PRO A 77 1.63 -0.89 -5.18
N VAL A 78 2.63 -1.02 -4.30
CA VAL A 78 2.41 -1.21 -2.87
C VAL A 78 3.15 -0.12 -2.11
N VAL A 79 2.41 0.64 -1.30
CA VAL A 79 2.97 1.62 -0.37
C VAL A 79 2.90 1.00 1.01
N VAL A 80 4.03 0.88 1.66
CA VAL A 80 4.15 0.16 2.92
C VAL A 80 4.09 1.13 4.10
N LEU A 81 3.34 0.76 5.13
CA LEU A 81 3.32 1.49 6.40
C LEU A 81 4.18 0.72 7.39
N SER A 82 5.18 1.36 7.95
CA SER A 82 6.08 0.71 8.90
C SER A 82 6.31 1.58 10.12
N SER A 83 6.68 0.96 11.23
CA SER A 83 7.04 1.71 12.43
C SER A 83 8.53 2.03 12.41
N LEU A 84 8.92 3.05 13.19
CA LEU A 84 10.33 3.42 13.32
C LEU A 84 11.20 2.27 13.80
N SER A 85 10.65 1.44 14.67
CA SER A 85 11.40 0.33 15.24
C SER A 85 11.75 -0.74 14.20
N GLN A 86 11.11 -0.71 13.05
CA GLN A 86 11.34 -1.72 12.00
C GLN A 86 12.32 -1.30 10.93
N ASN A 87 12.60 -0.06 10.82
CA ASN A 87 13.61 0.59 9.94
C ASN A 87 14.27 -0.31 8.88
N ASN A 88 13.46 -1.02 8.11
CA ASN A 88 13.94 -1.91 7.05
C ASN A 88 13.40 -1.51 5.69
N GLY A 89 13.20 -0.19 5.50
CA GLY A 89 12.68 0.35 4.26
C GLY A 89 13.41 -0.07 3.00
N PRO A 90 14.77 0.00 2.98
CA PRO A 90 15.51 -0.40 1.78
C PRO A 90 15.27 -1.87 1.40
N LYS A 91 15.14 -2.74 2.40
CA LYS A 91 14.86 -4.15 2.15
C LYS A 91 13.47 -4.34 1.56
N LEU A 92 12.50 -3.57 2.06
CA LEU A 92 11.13 -3.66 1.56
C LEU A 92 11.04 -3.19 0.11
N VAL A 93 11.80 -2.17 -0.26
CA VAL A 93 11.85 -1.72 -1.65
C VAL A 93 12.43 -2.82 -2.53
N GLN A 94 13.46 -3.51 -2.06
CA GLN A 94 14.03 -4.64 -2.80
C GLN A 94 13.02 -5.76 -2.99
N GLU A 95 12.11 -5.93 -2.04
CA GLU A 95 11.07 -6.97 -2.12
C GLU A 95 9.87 -6.55 -2.94
N GLY A 96 9.87 -5.33 -3.48
CA GLY A 96 8.84 -4.89 -4.40
C GLY A 96 7.94 -3.77 -3.91
N ALA A 97 8.21 -3.20 -2.74
CA ALA A 97 7.45 -2.04 -2.28
C ALA A 97 7.86 -0.81 -3.11
N ASP A 98 6.88 -0.02 -3.50
CA ASP A 98 7.13 1.20 -4.27
C ASP A 98 7.56 2.36 -3.37
N ALA A 99 7.06 2.37 -2.15
CA ALA A 99 7.40 3.40 -1.17
C ALA A 99 7.10 2.87 0.22
N PHE A 100 7.67 3.52 1.24
CA PHE A 100 7.31 3.22 2.61
C PHE A 100 7.10 4.51 3.37
N ILE A 101 6.11 4.49 4.29
CA ILE A 101 5.72 5.64 5.10
C ILE A 101 5.80 5.21 6.56
N GLU A 102 6.37 6.05 7.39
CA GLU A 102 6.45 5.80 8.82
C GLU A 102 5.08 6.03 9.45
N LYS A 103 4.56 5.02 10.17
CA LYS A 103 3.20 5.05 10.72
C LYS A 103 2.98 6.21 11.70
N GLY A 104 3.98 6.54 12.48
CA GLY A 104 3.85 7.60 13.48
C GLY A 104 3.62 8.97 12.87
N SER A 105 4.07 9.20 11.65
CA SER A 105 3.90 10.49 10.99
C SER A 105 2.61 10.59 10.19
N LEU A 106 1.87 9.50 10.08
CA LEU A 106 0.71 9.43 9.18
C LEU A 106 -0.36 10.46 9.50
N LEU A 107 -0.73 10.56 10.77
CA LEU A 107 -1.77 11.50 11.19
C LEU A 107 -1.25 12.92 11.31
N ALA A 108 0.04 13.08 11.62
CA ALA A 108 0.64 14.41 11.74
C ALA A 108 0.88 15.03 10.37
N ASN A 109 1.16 14.21 9.36
CA ASN A 109 1.45 14.70 8.02
C ASN A 109 0.85 13.78 6.97
N PRO A 110 -0.48 13.79 6.81
CA PRO A 110 -1.14 12.90 5.83
C PRO A 110 -0.73 13.18 4.38
N GLY A 111 -0.20 14.37 4.11
CA GLY A 111 0.26 14.71 2.77
C GLY A 111 1.37 13.78 2.27
N ARG A 112 2.19 13.25 3.17
CA ARG A 112 3.25 12.34 2.76
C ARG A 112 2.70 11.05 2.18
N LEU A 113 1.64 10.52 2.80
CA LEU A 113 0.97 9.34 2.27
C LEU A 113 0.37 9.63 0.90
N LEU A 114 -0.33 10.76 0.78
CA LEU A 114 -0.97 11.13 -0.48
C LEU A 114 0.05 11.34 -1.59
N GLU A 115 1.20 11.94 -1.28
CA GLU A 115 2.26 12.11 -2.26
C GLU A 115 2.80 10.76 -2.74
N ALA A 116 3.02 9.83 -1.80
CA ALA A 116 3.51 8.49 -2.15
C ALA A 116 2.52 7.73 -3.00
N VAL A 117 1.22 7.83 -2.66
CA VAL A 117 0.15 7.18 -3.42
C VAL A 117 0.09 7.74 -4.83
N MET A 118 0.08 9.06 -4.95
CA MET A 118 0.02 9.71 -6.27
C MET A 118 1.22 9.36 -7.13
N ALA A 119 2.41 9.37 -6.54
CA ALA A 119 3.62 9.03 -7.28
C ALA A 119 3.59 7.59 -7.78
N ALA A 120 3.14 6.66 -6.94
CA ALA A 120 3.06 5.25 -7.31
C ALA A 120 2.03 5.02 -8.41
N LEU A 121 0.86 5.65 -8.29
CA LEU A 121 -0.19 5.54 -9.31
C LEU A 121 0.25 6.17 -10.63
N HIS A 122 0.93 7.30 -10.56
CA HIS A 122 1.39 7.99 -11.76
C HIS A 122 2.42 7.15 -12.51
N ARG A 123 3.29 6.47 -11.79
CA ARG A 123 4.31 5.64 -12.41
C ARG A 123 3.70 4.49 -13.21
N ILE A 124 2.57 3.94 -12.73
CA ILE A 124 1.85 2.89 -13.43
C ILE A 124 1.02 3.46 -14.58
N ALA A 125 0.34 4.60 -14.34
CA ALA A 125 -0.56 5.18 -15.32
C ALA A 125 0.16 5.78 -16.51
N VAL A 126 1.38 6.27 -16.32
CA VAL A 126 2.18 6.85 -17.40
C VAL A 126 3.18 5.80 -17.86
N PRO A 127 3.00 5.23 -19.06
CA PRO A 127 3.92 4.22 -19.56
C PRO A 127 5.34 4.77 -19.57
N HIS A 128 6.25 3.95 -19.12
CA HIS A 128 7.64 4.35 -19.10
C HIS A 128 8.13 4.54 -20.52
N SER A 129 8.45 5.76 -20.88
CA SER A 129 8.87 6.09 -22.23
C SER A 129 10.39 6.19 -22.31
N PRO A 130 11.03 5.40 -23.15
CA PRO A 130 12.47 5.50 -23.31
C PRO A 130 12.92 6.86 -23.84
N ILE A 131 12.03 7.55 -24.52
CA ILE A 131 12.35 8.86 -25.10
C ILE A 131 12.51 9.91 -24.00
N LEU A 132 11.75 9.76 -22.94
CA LEU A 132 11.79 10.69 -21.82
C LEU A 132 12.82 10.34 -20.77
N SER A 133 13.38 9.18 -20.86
CA SER A 133 14.36 8.72 -19.91
C SER A 133 15.77 9.06 -20.35
#